data_016a53731adf901a6c262e8bab0393e3
#
_entry.id   016a53731adf901a6c262e8bab0393e3
#
_cell.length_a   1.000
_cell.length_b   1.000
_cell.length_c   1.000
_cell.angle_alpha   90.00
_cell.angle_beta   90.00
_cell.angle_gamma   90.00
#
_symmetry.space_group_name_H-M   'P 1'
#
loop_
_entity.id
_entity.type
_entity.pdbx_description
1 polymer ?
#
loop_
_entity_poly.entity_id
_entity_poly.type
_entity_poly.pdbx_seq_one_letter_code
_entity_poly.pdbx_strand_id
1 'polypeptide(L)'
;MLKNTDFPIDERGRVRVNADLRVAGDNGVVEGAWAAGDNAAVPDLSGGGVGGFCVPNAQHASRQALVLAKNILASRRGEPLTDYYHETIGVVAGLGLWKGVANFKGKTFAGPLAWIMHRGYHGSAIPTTERTVRVMTTWALNQLFGRDTTTIRHQRSPRLAFQEATGTAPAKTKAKL
;
A
#
# COMPACT_ATOMS: atom_id res chain seq x y z
N MET A 1 -16.09 7.44 2.16
CA MET A 1 -17.00 6.31 2.03
C MET A 1 -17.41 5.76 3.41
N LEU A 2 -16.47 5.46 4.30
CA LEU A 2 -16.77 4.94 5.66
C LEU A 2 -17.41 5.97 6.61
N LYS A 3 -17.27 7.26 6.37
CA LYS A 3 -17.86 8.34 7.18
C LYS A 3 -19.40 8.32 7.26
N ASN A 4 -20.06 7.56 6.39
CA ASN A 4 -21.52 7.40 6.34
C ASN A 4 -21.96 6.03 6.85
N THR A 5 -21.12 5.34 7.60
CA THR A 5 -21.41 4.05 8.25
C THR A 5 -21.23 4.18 9.75
N ASP A 6 -21.88 3.33 10.50
CA ASP A 6 -21.75 3.28 11.97
C ASP A 6 -20.46 2.58 12.43
N PHE A 7 -19.52 2.33 11.52
CA PHE A 7 -18.23 1.75 11.88
C PHE A 7 -17.38 2.76 12.66
N PRO A 8 -16.73 2.33 13.75
CA PRO A 8 -15.79 3.15 14.50
C PRO A 8 -14.57 3.45 13.64
N ILE A 9 -14.36 4.71 13.31
CA ILE A 9 -13.22 5.18 12.51
C ILE A 9 -12.30 6.07 13.34
N ASP A 10 -11.01 6.07 12.99
CA ASP A 10 -10.03 7.02 13.54
C ASP A 10 -10.09 8.38 12.82
N GLU A 11 -9.30 9.35 13.28
CA GLU A 11 -9.21 10.69 12.72
C GLU A 11 -8.77 10.69 11.24
N ARG A 12 -8.07 9.65 10.80
CA ARG A 12 -7.62 9.46 9.41
C ARG A 12 -8.65 8.74 8.54
N GLY A 13 -9.80 8.35 9.12
CA GLY A 13 -10.88 7.65 8.41
C GLY A 13 -10.66 6.14 8.23
N ARG A 14 -9.75 5.54 9.03
CA ARG A 14 -9.52 4.10 9.04
C ARG A 14 -10.41 3.44 10.10
N VAL A 15 -10.84 2.20 9.84
CA VAL A 15 -11.61 1.41 10.81
C VAL A 15 -10.74 1.08 12.02
N ARG A 16 -11.20 1.41 13.22
CA ARG A 16 -10.51 1.04 14.47
C ARG A 16 -10.63 -0.46 14.70
N VAL A 17 -9.51 -1.11 14.98
CA VAL A 17 -9.45 -2.55 15.26
C VAL A 17 -8.56 -2.83 16.46
N ASN A 18 -8.79 -3.97 17.10
CA ASN A 18 -7.88 -4.55 18.09
C ASN A 18 -6.69 -5.22 17.39
N ALA A 19 -5.69 -5.66 18.16
CA ALA A 19 -4.54 -6.39 17.62
C ALA A 19 -4.92 -7.71 16.93
N ASP A 20 -6.03 -8.33 17.33
CA ASP A 20 -6.62 -9.52 16.73
C ASP A 20 -7.43 -9.25 15.45
N LEU A 21 -7.49 -7.98 15.00
CA LEU A 21 -8.14 -7.49 13.78
C LEU A 21 -9.68 -7.46 13.86
N ARG A 22 -10.29 -7.64 15.03
CA ARG A 22 -11.73 -7.38 15.23
C ARG A 22 -11.97 -5.87 15.31
N VAL A 23 -13.08 -5.43 14.75
CA VAL A 23 -13.49 -4.01 14.82
C VAL A 23 -13.76 -3.61 16.26
N ALA A 24 -13.08 -2.54 16.71
CA ALA A 24 -13.13 -2.04 18.08
C ALA A 24 -14.10 -0.86 18.18
N GLY A 25 -15.33 -1.11 18.63
CA GLY A 25 -16.34 -0.10 18.93
C GLY A 25 -16.15 0.52 20.32
N ASP A 26 -16.91 1.57 20.60
CA ASP A 26 -16.85 2.29 21.89
C ASP A 26 -17.36 1.44 23.07
N ASN A 27 -18.26 0.47 22.79
CA ASN A 27 -18.83 -0.45 23.77
C ASN A 27 -18.20 -1.85 23.73
N GLY A 28 -17.01 -2.00 23.13
CA GLY A 28 -16.33 -3.28 22.94
C GLY A 28 -16.21 -3.69 21.49
N VAL A 29 -16.01 -4.98 21.25
CA VAL A 29 -15.85 -5.50 19.88
C VAL A 29 -17.18 -5.51 19.14
N VAL A 30 -17.18 -5.04 17.89
CA VAL A 30 -18.33 -5.17 16.99
C VAL A 30 -18.37 -6.61 16.47
N GLU A 31 -19.39 -7.36 16.89
CA GLU A 31 -19.49 -8.79 16.58
C GLU A 31 -19.59 -9.03 15.06
N GLY A 32 -18.85 -10.01 14.58
CA GLY A 32 -18.83 -10.38 13.16
C GLY A 32 -18.09 -9.41 12.24
N ALA A 33 -17.57 -8.29 12.77
CA ALA A 33 -16.87 -7.28 11.97
C ALA A 33 -15.35 -7.35 12.14
N TRP A 34 -14.66 -7.34 11.01
CA TRP A 34 -13.20 -7.46 10.92
C TRP A 34 -12.64 -6.47 9.90
N ALA A 35 -11.45 -5.94 10.16
CA ALA A 35 -10.75 -5.11 9.17
C ALA A 35 -9.23 -5.29 9.24
N ALA A 36 -8.55 -5.15 8.08
CA ALA A 36 -7.11 -5.29 7.95
C ALA A 36 -6.60 -4.46 6.76
N GLY A 37 -5.29 -4.28 6.65
CA GLY A 37 -4.66 -3.52 5.58
C GLY A 37 -4.77 -2.00 5.76
N ASP A 38 -4.65 -1.27 4.67
CA ASP A 38 -4.52 0.18 4.68
C ASP A 38 -5.76 0.93 5.16
N ASN A 39 -6.92 0.28 5.13
CA ASN A 39 -8.19 0.84 5.62
C ASN A 39 -8.44 0.60 7.12
N ALA A 40 -7.55 -0.11 7.81
CA ALA A 40 -7.67 -0.43 9.23
C ALA A 40 -6.58 0.26 10.06
N ALA A 41 -6.95 0.74 11.24
CA ALA A 41 -6.03 1.28 12.24
C ALA A 41 -5.55 0.12 13.14
N VAL A 42 -4.66 -0.72 12.61
CA VAL A 42 -4.13 -1.89 13.32
C VAL A 42 -3.04 -1.46 14.29
N PRO A 43 -3.15 -1.78 15.59
CA PRO A 43 -2.10 -1.48 16.56
C PRO A 43 -0.76 -2.12 16.17
N ASP A 44 0.32 -1.39 16.32
CA ASP A 44 1.67 -1.92 16.10
C ASP A 44 2.27 -2.38 17.41
N LEU A 45 2.29 -3.68 17.61
CA LEU A 45 2.87 -4.32 18.79
C LEU A 45 4.41 -4.40 18.74
N SER A 46 5.03 -4.09 17.58
CA SER A 46 6.49 -4.04 17.45
C SER A 46 7.10 -2.73 17.92
N GLY A 47 6.29 -1.68 18.07
CA GLY A 47 6.72 -0.34 18.47
C GLY A 47 7.35 0.50 17.35
N GLY A 48 7.47 -0.05 16.13
CA GLY A 48 8.06 0.65 14.97
C GLY A 48 7.06 1.50 14.17
N GLY A 49 5.79 1.47 14.54
CA GLY A 49 4.71 2.16 13.83
C GLY A 49 4.60 3.66 14.16
N VAL A 50 3.90 4.38 13.31
CA VAL A 50 3.66 5.82 13.49
C VAL A 50 2.37 6.03 14.29
N GLY A 51 2.50 6.69 15.45
CA GLY A 51 1.36 6.94 16.35
C GLY A 51 0.77 5.66 16.97
N GLY A 52 1.58 4.61 17.14
CA GLY A 52 1.16 3.33 17.72
C GLY A 52 0.44 2.40 16.74
N PHE A 53 0.39 2.72 15.46
CA PHE A 53 -0.28 1.91 14.43
C PHE A 53 0.69 1.43 13.36
N CYS A 54 0.38 0.28 12.78
CA CYS A 54 1.08 -0.25 11.61
C CYS A 54 1.06 0.74 10.45
N VAL A 55 2.19 0.83 9.74
CA VAL A 55 2.30 1.68 8.54
C VAL A 55 1.44 1.06 7.42
N PRO A 56 0.59 1.85 6.73
CA PRO A 56 -0.19 1.36 5.61
C PRO A 56 0.73 1.02 4.43
N ASN A 57 0.91 -0.26 4.20
CA ASN A 57 1.68 -0.80 3.07
C ASN A 57 1.32 -2.26 2.80
N ALA A 58 1.67 -2.74 1.60
CA ALA A 58 1.40 -4.11 1.16
C ALA A 58 2.07 -5.18 2.05
N GLN A 59 3.18 -4.85 2.71
CA GLN A 59 3.89 -5.77 3.60
C GLN A 59 3.04 -6.11 4.83
N HIS A 60 2.46 -5.10 5.48
CA HIS A 60 1.53 -5.31 6.59
C HIS A 60 0.21 -5.91 6.10
N ALA A 61 -0.38 -5.35 5.03
CA ALA A 61 -1.67 -5.80 4.51
C ALA A 61 -1.70 -7.30 4.19
N SER A 62 -0.67 -7.82 3.51
CA SER A 62 -0.59 -9.25 3.13
C SER A 62 -0.48 -10.16 4.36
N ARG A 63 0.27 -9.76 5.38
CA ARG A 63 0.45 -10.55 6.61
C ARG A 63 -0.78 -10.48 7.51
N GLN A 64 -1.38 -9.31 7.63
CA GLN A 64 -2.64 -9.11 8.34
C GLN A 64 -3.75 -9.98 7.74
N ALA A 65 -3.83 -10.07 6.41
CA ALA A 65 -4.82 -10.91 5.74
C ALA A 65 -4.72 -12.40 6.15
N LEU A 66 -3.50 -12.91 6.36
CA LEU A 66 -3.30 -14.29 6.82
C LEU A 66 -3.76 -14.49 8.27
N VAL A 67 -3.44 -13.55 9.15
CA VAL A 67 -3.90 -13.58 10.56
C VAL A 67 -5.41 -13.41 10.62
N LEU A 68 -5.96 -12.48 9.85
CA LEU A 68 -7.40 -12.24 9.74
C LEU A 68 -8.16 -13.51 9.35
N ALA A 69 -7.70 -14.22 8.30
CA ALA A 69 -8.34 -15.45 7.85
C ALA A 69 -8.31 -16.54 8.94
N LYS A 70 -7.18 -16.69 9.65
CA LYS A 70 -7.05 -17.63 10.77
C LYS A 70 -7.99 -17.26 11.91
N ASN A 71 -8.04 -15.97 12.28
CA ASN A 71 -8.86 -15.49 13.39
C ASN A 71 -10.37 -15.62 13.11
N ILE A 72 -10.80 -15.37 11.87
CA ILE A 72 -12.20 -15.61 11.47
C ILE A 72 -12.58 -17.08 11.65
N LEU A 73 -11.70 -18.00 11.24
CA LEU A 73 -11.93 -19.44 11.43
C LEU A 73 -11.93 -19.83 12.92
N ALA A 74 -10.96 -19.35 13.68
CA ALA A 74 -10.85 -19.59 15.13
C ALA A 74 -12.08 -19.07 15.88
N SER A 75 -12.52 -17.85 15.57
CA SER A 75 -13.72 -17.26 16.15
C SER A 75 -14.97 -18.11 15.93
N ARG A 76 -15.14 -18.66 14.71
CA ARG A 76 -16.28 -19.55 14.41
C ARG A 76 -16.23 -20.90 15.12
N ARG A 77 -15.07 -21.30 15.61
CA ARG A 77 -14.84 -22.57 16.35
C ARG A 77 -14.77 -22.36 17.86
N GLY A 78 -14.86 -21.12 18.34
CA GLY A 78 -14.65 -20.79 19.75
C GLY A 78 -13.20 -20.98 20.21
N GLU A 79 -12.25 -20.94 19.28
CA GLU A 79 -10.82 -21.07 19.55
C GLU A 79 -10.19 -19.69 19.88
N PRO A 80 -9.04 -19.67 20.59
CA PRO A 80 -8.33 -18.42 20.90
C PRO A 80 -7.88 -17.68 19.63
N LEU A 81 -8.00 -16.36 19.66
CA LEU A 81 -7.52 -15.50 18.56
C LEU A 81 -6.03 -15.18 18.74
N THR A 82 -5.37 -14.87 17.62
CA THR A 82 -3.96 -14.47 17.58
C THR A 82 -3.83 -12.99 17.27
N ASP A 83 -3.05 -12.27 18.06
CA ASP A 83 -2.72 -10.89 17.78
C ASP A 83 -1.77 -10.79 16.58
N TYR A 84 -1.97 -9.74 15.78
CA TYR A 84 -1.06 -9.44 14.70
C TYR A 84 0.23 -8.83 15.22
N TYR A 85 1.35 -9.45 14.88
CA TYR A 85 2.69 -8.94 15.17
C TYR A 85 3.57 -9.04 13.92
N HIS A 86 4.25 -7.95 13.58
CA HIS A 86 5.27 -7.94 12.54
C HIS A 86 6.21 -6.77 12.71
N GLU A 87 7.49 -7.06 12.85
CA GLU A 87 8.55 -6.07 12.85
C GLU A 87 8.94 -5.72 11.41
N THR A 88 8.86 -4.44 11.05
CA THR A 88 9.25 -3.96 9.73
C THR A 88 10.76 -4.06 9.54
N ILE A 89 11.22 -4.93 8.65
CA ILE A 89 12.64 -5.18 8.39
C ILE A 89 13.26 -4.02 7.60
N GLY A 90 12.46 -3.32 6.80
CA GLY A 90 12.90 -2.19 6.00
C GLY A 90 11.89 -1.73 4.97
N VAL A 91 12.23 -0.66 4.27
CA VAL A 91 11.45 -0.09 3.17
C VAL A 91 12.34 0.13 1.96
N VAL A 92 11.78 -0.07 0.78
CA VAL A 92 12.48 0.14 -0.49
C VAL A 92 11.60 0.92 -1.45
N ALA A 93 12.20 1.84 -2.22
CA ALA A 93 11.50 2.59 -3.25
C ALA A 93 12.34 2.72 -4.52
N GLY A 94 11.71 2.48 -5.67
CA GLY A 94 12.32 2.69 -6.99
C GLY A 94 12.01 4.11 -7.49
N LEU A 95 13.02 4.89 -7.81
CA LEU A 95 12.91 6.27 -8.29
C LEU A 95 13.18 6.41 -9.79
N GLY A 96 13.39 5.30 -10.49
CA GLY A 96 13.70 5.25 -11.90
C GLY A 96 14.74 4.19 -12.22
N LEU A 97 15.30 4.28 -13.44
CA LEU A 97 16.33 3.34 -13.88
C LEU A 97 17.62 3.57 -13.11
N TRP A 98 18.14 2.52 -12.46
CA TRP A 98 19.33 2.56 -11.59
C TRP A 98 19.24 3.52 -10.40
N LYS A 99 18.05 4.03 -10.11
CA LYS A 99 17.79 4.95 -9.01
C LYS A 99 16.81 4.32 -8.03
N GLY A 100 17.19 4.25 -6.78
CA GLY A 100 16.35 3.76 -5.69
C GLY A 100 16.85 4.28 -4.36
N VAL A 101 16.00 4.14 -3.35
CA VAL A 101 16.34 4.32 -1.95
C VAL A 101 15.85 3.12 -1.16
N ALA A 102 16.61 2.71 -0.16
CA ALA A 102 16.26 1.63 0.72
C ALA A 102 16.70 1.97 2.13
N ASN A 103 15.88 1.62 3.10
CA ASN A 103 16.29 1.53 4.49
C ASN A 103 16.12 0.08 4.93
N PHE A 104 17.19 -0.54 5.39
CA PHE A 104 17.19 -1.92 5.85
C PHE A 104 17.88 -1.99 7.21
N LYS A 105 17.13 -2.38 8.25
CA LYS A 105 17.61 -2.43 9.64
C LYS A 105 18.31 -1.14 10.08
N GLY A 106 17.71 0.01 9.74
CA GLY A 106 18.26 1.34 10.09
C GLY A 106 19.38 1.85 9.17
N LYS A 107 19.92 1.03 8.26
CA LYS A 107 20.94 1.44 7.29
C LYS A 107 20.29 1.92 6.01
N THR A 108 20.66 3.11 5.56
CA THR A 108 20.13 3.71 4.33
C THR A 108 21.06 3.46 3.14
N PHE A 109 20.47 3.02 2.03
CA PHE A 109 21.13 2.79 0.76
C PHE A 109 20.46 3.65 -0.31
N ALA A 110 21.24 4.10 -1.31
CA ALA A 110 20.76 4.87 -2.45
C ALA A 110 21.39 4.40 -3.75
N GLY A 111 20.78 4.77 -4.87
CA GLY A 111 21.31 4.50 -6.22
C GLY A 111 21.08 3.06 -6.70
N PRO A 112 22.02 2.50 -7.49
CA PRO A 112 21.86 1.20 -8.14
C PRO A 112 21.61 0.03 -7.17
N LEU A 113 22.31 0.02 -6.02
CA LEU A 113 22.14 -1.03 -5.03
C LEU A 113 20.70 -1.06 -4.47
N ALA A 114 20.19 0.09 -4.07
CA ALA A 114 18.82 0.20 -3.58
C ALA A 114 17.79 -0.15 -4.67
N TRP A 115 18.09 0.18 -5.92
CA TRP A 115 17.29 -0.20 -7.06
C TRP A 115 17.26 -1.73 -7.27
N ILE A 116 18.39 -2.42 -7.12
CA ILE A 116 18.47 -3.88 -7.19
C ILE A 116 17.69 -4.51 -6.01
N MET A 117 17.87 -3.99 -4.80
CA MET A 117 17.13 -4.45 -3.62
C MET A 117 15.60 -4.33 -3.82
N HIS A 118 15.13 -3.18 -4.32
CA HIS A 118 13.72 -2.97 -4.64
C HIS A 118 13.21 -4.01 -5.65
N ARG A 119 13.94 -4.24 -6.73
CA ARG A 119 13.53 -5.20 -7.77
C ARG A 119 13.59 -6.65 -7.28
N GLY A 120 14.62 -7.01 -6.55
CA GLY A 120 14.76 -8.34 -5.97
C GLY A 120 13.61 -8.65 -5.01
N TYR A 121 13.31 -7.73 -4.10
CA TYR A 121 12.20 -7.89 -3.16
C TYR A 121 10.84 -8.03 -3.88
N HIS A 122 10.50 -7.10 -4.77
CA HIS A 122 9.23 -7.17 -5.48
C HIS A 122 9.14 -8.34 -6.46
N GLY A 123 10.26 -8.72 -7.09
CA GLY A 123 10.31 -9.88 -7.95
C GLY A 123 10.08 -11.20 -7.20
N SER A 124 10.65 -11.34 -6.02
CA SER A 124 10.44 -12.53 -5.17
C SER A 124 9.02 -12.64 -4.60
N ALA A 125 8.32 -11.51 -4.49
CA ALA A 125 6.93 -11.46 -4.00
C ALA A 125 5.87 -11.78 -5.08
N ILE A 126 6.28 -11.99 -6.34
CA ILE A 126 5.34 -12.33 -7.41
C ILE A 126 4.84 -13.77 -7.24
N PRO A 127 3.53 -14.01 -7.16
CA PRO A 127 2.98 -15.28 -6.68
C PRO A 127 3.07 -16.45 -7.68
N THR A 128 3.39 -16.20 -8.97
CA THR A 128 3.47 -17.26 -9.99
C THR A 128 4.76 -17.18 -10.78
N THR A 129 5.38 -18.34 -11.06
CA THR A 129 6.62 -18.44 -11.83
C THR A 129 6.49 -17.82 -13.23
N GLU A 130 5.37 -18.07 -13.91
CA GLU A 130 5.13 -17.48 -15.24
C GLU A 130 5.18 -15.94 -15.18
N ARG A 131 4.47 -15.35 -14.23
CA ARG A 131 4.42 -13.90 -14.06
C ARG A 131 5.77 -13.33 -13.67
N THR A 132 6.52 -14.01 -12.81
CA THR A 132 7.88 -13.66 -12.44
C THR A 132 8.78 -13.61 -13.68
N VAL A 133 8.76 -14.64 -14.51
CA VAL A 133 9.55 -14.71 -15.76
C VAL A 133 9.18 -13.56 -16.70
N ARG A 134 7.90 -13.31 -16.94
CA ARG A 134 7.44 -12.19 -17.78
C ARG A 134 7.95 -10.84 -17.27
N VAL A 135 7.80 -10.58 -16.00
CA VAL A 135 8.22 -9.31 -15.38
C VAL A 135 9.74 -9.16 -15.44
N MET A 136 10.50 -10.20 -15.09
CA MET A 136 11.96 -10.20 -15.15
C MET A 136 12.49 -9.97 -16.57
N THR A 137 11.88 -10.64 -17.57
CA THR A 137 12.22 -10.44 -18.99
C THR A 137 11.92 -9.01 -19.42
N THR A 138 10.76 -8.46 -19.08
CA THR A 138 10.43 -7.06 -19.38
C THR A 138 11.43 -6.09 -18.73
N TRP A 139 11.83 -6.36 -17.50
CA TRP A 139 12.84 -5.54 -16.84
C TRP A 139 14.20 -5.63 -17.51
N ALA A 140 14.63 -6.81 -17.98
CA ALA A 140 15.86 -6.99 -18.74
C ALA A 140 15.81 -6.26 -20.09
N LEU A 141 14.73 -6.40 -20.84
CA LEU A 141 14.55 -5.70 -22.12
C LEU A 141 14.58 -4.17 -21.94
N ASN A 142 13.95 -3.66 -20.88
CA ASN A 142 13.98 -2.22 -20.57
C ASN A 142 15.40 -1.70 -20.22
N GLN A 143 16.31 -2.59 -19.77
CA GLN A 143 17.71 -2.23 -19.55
C GLN A 143 18.48 -2.11 -20.88
N LEU A 144 18.15 -2.97 -21.83
CA LEU A 144 18.88 -3.07 -23.11
C LEU A 144 18.36 -2.03 -24.12
N PHE A 145 17.06 -1.84 -24.20
CA PHE A 145 16.40 -1.03 -25.24
C PHE A 145 15.77 0.27 -24.70
N GLY A 146 15.85 0.51 -23.38
CA GLY A 146 15.12 1.61 -22.75
C GLY A 146 13.65 1.27 -22.51
N ARG A 147 12.90 2.23 -21.94
CA ARG A 147 11.47 2.06 -21.71
C ARG A 147 10.69 2.39 -22.97
N ASP A 148 9.77 1.52 -23.33
CA ASP A 148 8.74 1.85 -24.30
C ASP A 148 7.75 2.83 -23.65
N THR A 149 7.97 4.12 -23.92
CA THR A 149 7.12 5.22 -23.41
C THR A 149 6.41 5.88 -24.56
N THR A 150 5.12 5.65 -24.66
CA THR A 150 4.28 6.34 -25.63
C THR A 150 3.78 7.65 -25.05
N THR A 151 4.16 8.78 -25.67
CA THR A 151 3.64 10.09 -25.28
C THR A 151 2.41 10.41 -26.11
N ILE A 152 1.26 10.49 -25.48
CA ILE A 152 0.02 10.94 -26.12
C ILE A 152 0.06 12.49 -26.18
N ARG A 153 0.47 13.05 -27.32
CA ARG A 153 0.69 14.49 -27.50
C ARG A 153 -0.53 15.37 -27.18
N HIS A 154 -1.74 14.81 -27.31
CA HIS A 154 -3.00 15.55 -27.08
C HIS A 154 -3.41 15.66 -25.60
N GLN A 155 -2.70 15.01 -24.70
CA GLN A 155 -3.02 15.04 -23.26
C GLN A 155 -2.15 16.01 -22.45
N ARG A 156 -1.76 17.15 -23.00
CA ARG A 156 -1.07 18.19 -22.22
C ARG A 156 -1.91 18.73 -21.05
N SER A 157 -3.23 18.57 -21.15
CA SER A 157 -4.18 18.97 -20.10
C SER A 157 -5.29 17.93 -19.98
N PRO A 158 -4.99 16.73 -19.43
CA PRO A 158 -5.93 15.58 -19.43
C PRO A 158 -7.23 15.86 -18.66
N ARG A 159 -7.22 16.86 -17.77
CA ARG A 159 -8.41 17.26 -16.99
C ARG A 159 -9.21 18.39 -17.64
N LEU A 160 -8.73 18.97 -18.73
CA LEU A 160 -9.36 20.17 -19.32
C LEU A 160 -10.79 19.89 -19.77
N ALA A 161 -11.02 18.77 -20.47
CA ALA A 161 -12.35 18.38 -20.92
C ALA A 161 -13.33 18.17 -19.75
N PHE A 162 -12.86 17.58 -18.66
CA PHE A 162 -13.66 17.44 -17.44
C PHE A 162 -13.93 18.79 -16.77
N GLN A 163 -12.91 19.63 -16.67
CA GLN A 163 -13.02 20.98 -16.08
C GLN A 163 -13.95 21.89 -16.89
N GLU A 164 -13.92 21.80 -18.23
CA GLU A 164 -14.84 22.49 -19.12
C GLU A 164 -16.29 22.03 -18.91
N ALA A 165 -16.50 20.70 -18.83
CA ALA A 165 -17.82 20.13 -18.60
C ALA A 165 -18.42 20.50 -17.21
N THR A 166 -17.56 20.69 -16.20
CA THR A 166 -17.97 21.05 -14.83
C THR A 166 -17.95 22.56 -14.56
N GLY A 167 -17.59 23.40 -15.56
CA GLY A 167 -17.47 24.85 -15.41
C GLY A 167 -16.30 25.31 -14.53
N THR A 168 -15.37 24.42 -14.20
CA THR A 168 -14.20 24.70 -13.33
C THR A 168 -12.91 24.94 -14.13
N ALA A 169 -12.98 25.03 -15.46
CA ALA A 169 -11.81 25.27 -16.30
C ALA A 169 -11.17 26.61 -15.99
N PRO A 170 -9.83 26.71 -15.88
CA PRO A 170 -9.15 27.97 -15.72
C PRO A 170 -9.39 28.88 -16.95
N ALA A 171 -9.59 30.17 -16.72
CA ALA A 171 -9.76 31.13 -17.80
C ALA A 171 -8.59 31.06 -18.78
N LYS A 172 -8.87 30.97 -20.08
CA LYS A 172 -7.84 30.94 -21.13
C LYS A 172 -6.99 32.18 -21.04
N THR A 173 -5.79 32.11 -20.51
CA THR A 173 -4.81 33.20 -20.58
C THR A 173 -4.49 33.40 -22.05
N LYS A 174 -4.88 34.57 -22.60
CA LYS A 174 -4.51 34.97 -23.96
C LYS A 174 -2.98 34.94 -24.05
N ALA A 175 -2.41 34.02 -24.81
CA ALA A 175 -0.99 34.07 -25.14
C ALA A 175 -0.75 35.42 -25.86
N LYS A 176 0.06 36.28 -25.28
CA LYS A 176 0.62 37.43 -26.01
C LYS A 176 1.54 36.83 -27.09
N LEU A 177 1.19 37.10 -28.34
CA LEU A 177 2.03 36.91 -29.52
C LEU A 177 3.32 37.74 -29.40
#